data_56728507271f8f967a6acfce03163f00
#
_entry.id   56728507271f8f967a6acfce03163f00
#
_cell.length_a   1.000
_cell.length_b   1.000
_cell.length_c   1.000
_cell.angle_alpha   90.00
_cell.angle_beta   90.00
_cell.angle_gamma   90.00
#
_symmetry.space_group_name_H-M   'P 1'
#
loop_
_entity.id
_entity.type
_entity.pdbx_description
1 polymer ?
#
loop_
_entity_poly.entity_id
_entity_poly.type
_entity_poly.pdbx_seq_one_letter_code
_entity_poly.pdbx_strand_id
1 'polypeptide(L)'
;ERLGATFKLEVPASLRTHVAHKRLGKKTGEGFYQYNARGRPRRPWRQPPPEPALAERLILRLVNEAMACLREGVVRNAAAVDLGLVYGTGFAPFRGGPLGYARTLGERQLHHSLYRLAAQHGTGFNPDPGWTQPGLWQGVA
;
A
#
# COMPACT_ATOMS: atom_id res chain seq x y z
N GLU A 1 16.29 9.18 2.35
CA GLU A 1 16.55 9.82 1.04
C GLU A 1 17.02 8.81 -0.03
N ARG A 2 17.90 7.84 0.29
CA ARG A 2 18.37 6.84 -0.71
C ARG A 2 17.22 6.04 -1.33
N LEU A 3 16.31 5.51 -0.53
CA LEU A 3 15.15 4.76 -1.04
C LEU A 3 14.19 5.66 -1.84
N GLY A 4 14.02 6.92 -1.42
CA GLY A 4 13.19 7.88 -2.17
C GLY A 4 13.71 8.13 -3.58
N ALA A 5 15.02 8.27 -3.75
CA ALA A 5 15.63 8.45 -5.06
C ALA A 5 15.47 7.21 -5.95
N THR A 6 15.70 6.01 -5.39
CA THR A 6 15.58 4.73 -6.11
C THR A 6 14.15 4.45 -6.58
N PHE A 7 13.16 4.69 -5.72
CA PHE A 7 11.76 4.42 -6.02
C PHE A 7 10.97 5.64 -6.50
N LYS A 8 11.65 6.78 -6.75
CA LYS A 8 11.01 8.07 -7.13
C LYS A 8 9.90 8.49 -6.15
N LEU A 9 10.12 8.20 -4.85
CA LEU A 9 9.17 8.53 -3.79
C LEU A 9 9.53 9.84 -3.13
N GLU A 10 8.54 10.71 -3.01
CA GLU A 10 8.68 11.94 -2.21
C GLU A 10 8.62 11.60 -0.72
N VAL A 11 9.60 12.06 0.04
CA VAL A 11 9.60 11.86 1.49
C VAL A 11 8.57 12.81 2.12
N PRO A 12 7.55 12.29 2.83
CA PRO A 12 6.52 13.12 3.44
C PRO A 12 7.09 14.17 4.39
N ALA A 13 6.53 15.38 4.36
CA ALA A 13 6.95 16.49 5.24
C ALA A 13 6.89 16.11 6.73
N SER A 14 5.87 15.36 7.14
CA SER A 14 5.73 14.84 8.51
C SER A 14 6.95 14.00 8.93
N LEU A 15 7.46 13.14 8.06
CA LEU A 15 8.63 12.32 8.36
C LEU A 15 9.89 13.20 8.47
N ARG A 16 10.07 14.18 7.58
CA ARG A 16 11.18 15.14 7.66
C ARG A 16 11.15 15.91 8.99
N THR A 17 9.97 16.37 9.42
CA THR A 17 9.76 17.05 10.70
C THR A 17 10.13 16.15 11.88
N HIS A 18 9.70 14.90 11.90
CA HIS A 18 10.07 13.97 12.96
C HIS A 18 11.59 13.76 13.03
N VAL A 19 12.25 13.59 11.88
CA VAL A 19 13.72 13.43 11.82
C VAL A 19 14.43 14.68 12.30
N ALA A 20 14.02 15.87 11.87
CA ALA A 20 14.61 17.15 12.27
C ALA A 20 14.53 17.37 13.80
N HIS A 21 13.41 16.97 14.42
CA HIS A 21 13.21 17.04 15.88
C HIS A 21 13.77 15.81 16.64
N LYS A 22 14.54 14.94 15.99
CA LYS A 22 15.08 13.70 16.58
C LYS A 22 14.04 12.75 17.17
N ARG A 23 12.80 12.82 16.70
CA ARG A 23 11.69 11.93 17.09
C ARG A 23 11.74 10.66 16.23
N LEU A 24 12.69 9.77 16.52
CA LEU A 24 13.03 8.62 15.70
C LEU A 24 12.29 7.33 16.10
N GLY A 25 11.23 7.45 16.89
CA GLY A 25 10.43 6.34 17.36
C GLY A 25 10.92 5.73 18.66
N LYS A 26 10.84 4.40 18.78
CA LYS A 26 11.18 3.68 20.02
C LYS A 26 12.56 4.01 20.57
N LYS A 27 13.54 4.23 19.70
CA LYS A 27 14.94 4.53 20.10
C LYS A 27 15.09 5.84 20.89
N THR A 28 14.22 6.81 20.62
CA THR A 28 14.25 8.14 21.26
C THR A 28 13.06 8.36 22.19
N GLY A 29 12.23 7.32 22.41
CA GLY A 29 11.04 7.41 23.24
C GLY A 29 9.84 8.07 22.57
N GLU A 30 10.03 8.74 21.44
CA GLU A 30 9.00 9.45 20.71
C GLU A 30 9.22 9.36 19.19
N GLY A 31 8.14 9.26 18.43
CA GLY A 31 8.06 9.31 16.97
C GLY A 31 6.62 9.62 16.58
N PHE A 32 6.03 8.84 15.66
CA PHE A 32 4.58 8.87 15.42
C PHE A 32 3.78 8.44 16.65
N TYR A 33 4.40 7.71 17.57
CA TYR A 33 3.84 7.32 18.86
C TYR A 33 4.79 7.78 19.98
N GLN A 34 4.22 8.01 21.15
CA GLN A 34 5.01 8.11 22.39
C GLN A 34 5.19 6.70 22.97
N TYR A 35 6.35 6.44 23.55
CA TYR A 35 6.70 5.15 24.13
C TYR A 35 6.92 5.27 25.62
N ASN A 36 6.49 4.25 26.38
CA ASN A 36 6.81 4.17 27.80
C ASN A 36 8.24 3.63 28.04
N ALA A 37 8.69 3.60 29.27
CA ALA A 37 10.02 3.09 29.65
C ALA A 37 10.27 1.63 29.22
N ARG A 38 9.22 0.84 29.02
CA ARG A 38 9.31 -0.55 28.51
C ARG A 38 9.27 -0.62 26.97
N GLY A 39 9.30 0.51 26.28
CA GLY A 39 9.26 0.58 24.82
C GLY A 39 7.93 0.19 24.20
N ARG A 40 6.84 0.23 24.96
CA ARG A 40 5.48 0.00 24.44
C ARG A 40 4.86 1.32 24.02
N PRO A 41 4.19 1.38 22.84
CA PRO A 41 3.52 2.60 22.41
C PRO A 41 2.38 2.96 23.38
N ARG A 42 2.30 4.22 23.76
CA ARG A 42 1.14 4.78 24.47
C ARG A 42 0.03 4.98 23.46
N ARG A 43 -1.04 4.22 23.58
CA ARG A 43 -2.24 4.39 22.75
C ARG A 43 -3.21 5.30 23.50
N PRO A 44 -3.77 6.34 22.86
CA PRO A 44 -4.84 7.11 23.48
C PRO A 44 -6.04 6.18 23.75
N TRP A 45 -6.71 6.41 24.87
CA TRP A 45 -7.90 5.63 25.28
C TRP A 45 -9.01 5.65 24.21
N ARG A 46 -9.20 6.78 23.56
CA ARG A 46 -10.07 6.93 22.39
C ARG A 46 -9.21 7.25 21.18
N GLN A 47 -9.22 6.38 20.21
CA GLN A 47 -8.72 6.70 18.88
C GLN A 47 -9.88 7.26 18.05
N PRO A 48 -9.69 8.33 17.29
CA PRO A 48 -10.68 8.73 16.31
C PRO A 48 -10.93 7.58 15.35
N PRO A 49 -12.17 7.40 14.85
CA PRO A 49 -12.43 6.41 13.83
C PRO A 49 -11.50 6.64 12.64
N PRO A 50 -10.98 5.57 12.01
CA PRO A 50 -10.15 5.74 10.83
C PRO A 50 -10.96 6.43 9.72
N GLU A 51 -10.30 7.28 8.95
CA GLU A 51 -10.90 7.88 7.76
C GLU A 51 -11.45 6.76 6.84
N PRO A 52 -12.73 6.80 6.44
CA PRO A 52 -13.34 5.73 5.65
C PRO A 52 -12.57 5.38 4.38
N ALA A 53 -11.99 6.40 3.71
CA ALA A 53 -11.21 6.23 2.49
C ALA A 53 -9.78 5.69 2.74
N LEU A 54 -9.32 5.65 3.99
CA LEU A 54 -7.93 5.26 4.30
C LEU A 54 -7.65 3.80 3.92
N ALA A 55 -8.55 2.89 4.22
CA ALA A 55 -8.40 1.48 3.90
C ALA A 55 -8.32 1.26 2.38
N GLU A 56 -9.22 1.88 1.63
CA GLU A 56 -9.22 1.82 0.16
C GLU A 56 -7.89 2.37 -0.40
N ARG A 57 -7.44 3.52 0.09
CA ARG A 57 -6.18 4.14 -0.33
C ARG A 57 -4.98 3.24 -0.10
N LEU A 58 -4.87 2.60 1.08
CA LEU A 58 -3.77 1.70 1.40
C LEU A 58 -3.82 0.42 0.55
N ILE A 59 -5.01 -0.18 0.43
CA ILE A 59 -5.19 -1.44 -0.31
C ILE A 59 -4.94 -1.22 -1.80
N LEU A 60 -5.51 -0.18 -2.41
CA LEU A 60 -5.36 0.05 -3.85
C LEU A 60 -3.93 0.46 -4.23
N ARG A 61 -3.17 1.11 -3.34
CA ARG A 61 -1.75 1.34 -3.56
C ARG A 61 -0.98 0.03 -3.66
N LEU A 62 -1.23 -0.89 -2.73
CA LEU A 62 -0.61 -2.22 -2.73
C LEU A 62 -1.05 -3.05 -3.94
N VAL A 63 -2.33 -3.03 -4.28
CA VAL A 63 -2.90 -3.74 -5.44
C VAL A 63 -2.28 -3.24 -6.75
N ASN A 64 -2.12 -1.93 -6.91
CA ASN A 64 -1.51 -1.34 -8.09
C ASN A 64 -0.03 -1.73 -8.24
N GLU A 65 0.71 -1.74 -7.14
CA GLU A 65 2.11 -2.18 -7.10
C GLU A 65 2.25 -3.68 -7.38
N ALA A 66 1.33 -4.50 -6.89
CA ALA A 66 1.26 -5.93 -7.18
C ALA A 66 1.09 -6.20 -8.68
N MET A 67 0.30 -5.38 -9.37
CA MET A 67 0.18 -5.45 -10.83
C MET A 67 1.48 -5.04 -11.53
N ALA A 68 2.15 -3.99 -11.07
CA ALA A 68 3.46 -3.60 -11.61
C ALA A 68 4.48 -4.73 -11.50
N CYS A 69 4.58 -5.39 -10.34
CA CYS A 69 5.45 -6.55 -10.15
C CYS A 69 5.15 -7.70 -11.10
N LEU A 70 3.87 -7.96 -11.39
CA LEU A 70 3.47 -8.97 -12.35
C LEU A 70 3.86 -8.59 -13.78
N ARG A 71 3.54 -7.35 -14.20
CA ARG A 71 3.86 -6.83 -15.53
C ARG A 71 5.38 -6.78 -15.79
N GLU A 72 6.17 -6.46 -14.78
CA GLU A 72 7.62 -6.37 -14.85
C GLU A 72 8.30 -7.75 -14.77
N GLY A 73 7.54 -8.82 -14.59
CA GLY A 73 8.08 -10.18 -14.52
C GLY A 73 8.83 -10.50 -13.24
N VAL A 74 8.67 -9.68 -12.18
CA VAL A 74 9.22 -9.97 -10.85
C VAL A 74 8.60 -11.26 -10.29
N VAL A 75 7.35 -11.51 -10.64
CA VAL A 75 6.61 -12.72 -10.27
C VAL A 75 6.01 -13.34 -11.53
N ARG A 76 6.01 -14.67 -11.62
CA ARG A 76 5.67 -15.42 -12.85
C ARG A 76 4.21 -15.32 -13.27
N ASN A 77 3.28 -15.25 -12.33
CA ASN A 77 1.85 -15.25 -12.61
C ASN A 77 1.05 -14.64 -11.45
N ALA A 78 -0.20 -14.34 -11.72
CA ALA A 78 -1.12 -13.70 -10.78
C ALA A 78 -1.30 -14.50 -9.47
N ALA A 79 -1.37 -15.83 -9.54
CA ALA A 79 -1.53 -16.67 -8.36
C ALA A 79 -0.32 -16.58 -7.42
N ALA A 80 0.89 -16.51 -7.97
CA ALA A 80 2.11 -16.34 -7.20
C ALA A 80 2.18 -14.96 -6.54
N VAL A 81 1.67 -13.89 -7.19
CA VAL A 81 1.51 -12.56 -6.58
C VAL A 81 0.55 -12.63 -5.40
N ASP A 82 -0.63 -13.23 -5.60
CA ASP A 82 -1.67 -13.35 -4.58
C ASP A 82 -1.15 -14.13 -3.36
N LEU A 83 -0.55 -15.29 -3.56
CA LEU A 83 0.03 -16.11 -2.50
C LEU A 83 1.19 -15.40 -1.78
N GLY A 84 2.10 -14.78 -2.53
CA GLY A 84 3.24 -14.08 -1.97
C GLY A 84 2.82 -12.94 -1.03
N LEU A 85 1.80 -12.18 -1.40
CA LEU A 85 1.30 -11.08 -0.58
C LEU A 85 0.42 -11.55 0.59
N VAL A 86 -0.35 -12.64 0.43
CA VAL A 86 -1.06 -13.25 1.55
C VAL A 86 -0.09 -13.72 2.64
N TYR A 87 0.96 -14.46 2.28
CA TYR A 87 1.93 -14.98 3.24
C TYR A 87 2.95 -13.93 3.69
N GLY A 88 3.39 -13.05 2.80
CA GLY A 88 4.45 -12.08 3.10
C GLY A 88 3.98 -10.83 3.84
N THR A 89 2.75 -10.37 3.59
CA THR A 89 2.23 -9.13 4.17
C THR A 89 1.01 -9.32 5.06
N GLY A 90 0.43 -10.53 5.10
CA GLY A 90 -0.83 -10.80 5.78
C GLY A 90 -2.04 -10.23 5.05
N PHE A 91 -1.96 -10.06 3.73
CA PHE A 91 -3.16 -9.67 2.96
C PHE A 91 -4.29 -10.66 3.20
N ALA A 92 -5.52 -10.16 3.33
CA ALA A 92 -6.67 -10.95 3.74
C ALA A 92 -6.91 -12.17 2.83
N PRO A 93 -6.66 -13.41 3.29
CA PRO A 93 -6.71 -14.62 2.44
C PRO A 93 -8.11 -14.87 1.87
N PHE A 94 -9.16 -14.51 2.60
CA PHE A 94 -10.55 -14.66 2.15
C PHE A 94 -10.92 -13.75 0.96
N ARG A 95 -10.05 -12.81 0.59
CA ARG A 95 -10.19 -11.98 -0.60
C ARG A 95 -9.44 -12.55 -1.82
N GLY A 96 -8.76 -13.70 -1.66
CA GLY A 96 -8.01 -14.32 -2.74
C GLY A 96 -6.72 -13.61 -3.13
N GLY A 97 -6.17 -12.77 -2.25
CA GLY A 97 -5.00 -11.95 -2.53
C GLY A 97 -5.32 -10.61 -3.21
N PRO A 98 -4.30 -9.78 -3.53
CA PRO A 98 -4.51 -8.45 -4.10
C PRO A 98 -5.12 -8.46 -5.50
N LEU A 99 -4.70 -9.36 -6.38
CA LEU A 99 -5.26 -9.47 -7.73
C LEU A 99 -6.63 -10.17 -7.69
N GLY A 100 -6.84 -11.12 -6.77
CA GLY A 100 -8.14 -11.69 -6.45
C GLY A 100 -9.14 -10.61 -6.01
N TYR A 101 -8.70 -9.72 -5.13
CA TYR A 101 -9.49 -8.56 -4.72
C TYR A 101 -9.83 -7.63 -5.90
N ALA A 102 -8.84 -7.34 -6.77
CA ALA A 102 -9.07 -6.53 -7.97
C ALA A 102 -10.11 -7.16 -8.90
N ARG A 103 -10.07 -8.49 -9.09
CA ARG A 103 -11.10 -9.22 -9.88
C ARG A 103 -12.50 -9.07 -9.28
N THR A 104 -12.60 -9.18 -7.97
CA THR A 104 -13.89 -9.00 -7.24
C THR A 104 -14.42 -7.59 -7.36
N LEU A 105 -13.53 -6.59 -7.32
CA LEU A 105 -13.91 -5.18 -7.48
C LEU A 105 -14.40 -4.88 -8.92
N GLY A 106 -13.81 -5.54 -9.89
CA GLY A 106 -14.05 -5.33 -11.31
C GLY A 106 -13.26 -4.18 -11.91
N GLU A 107 -12.87 -4.33 -13.17
CA GLU A 107 -11.96 -3.43 -13.88
C GLU A 107 -12.42 -1.96 -13.85
N ARG A 108 -13.70 -1.73 -14.16
CA ARG A 108 -14.26 -0.36 -14.18
C ARG A 108 -14.14 0.34 -12.83
N GLN A 109 -14.52 -0.34 -11.76
CA GLN A 109 -14.46 0.22 -10.41
C GLN A 109 -13.00 0.42 -9.96
N LEU A 110 -12.13 -0.52 -10.28
CA LEU A 110 -10.70 -0.43 -9.99
C LEU A 110 -10.09 0.81 -10.64
N HIS A 111 -10.28 1.00 -11.94
CA HIS A 111 -9.77 2.16 -12.67
C HIS A 111 -10.34 3.47 -12.14
N HIS A 112 -11.66 3.52 -11.91
CA HIS A 112 -12.30 4.71 -11.33
C HIS A 112 -11.69 5.09 -9.98
N SER A 113 -11.51 4.11 -9.09
CA SER A 113 -10.92 4.35 -7.77
C SER A 113 -9.46 4.78 -7.86
N LEU A 114 -8.65 4.15 -8.72
CA LEU A 114 -7.25 4.51 -8.90
C LEU A 114 -7.09 5.93 -9.48
N TYR A 115 -7.85 6.30 -10.50
CA TYR A 115 -7.81 7.67 -11.06
C TYR A 115 -8.26 8.72 -10.04
N ARG A 116 -9.31 8.44 -9.28
CA ARG A 116 -9.76 9.32 -8.21
C ARG A 116 -8.67 9.52 -7.15
N LEU A 117 -8.01 8.43 -6.73
CA LEU A 117 -6.91 8.49 -5.77
C LEU A 117 -5.67 9.19 -6.35
N ALA A 118 -5.38 9.01 -7.64
CA ALA A 118 -4.30 9.71 -8.32
C ALA A 118 -4.51 11.23 -8.32
N ALA A 119 -5.74 11.67 -8.61
CA ALA A 119 -6.10 13.08 -8.56
C ALA A 119 -5.97 13.69 -7.15
N GLN A 120 -6.25 12.92 -6.11
CA GLN A 120 -6.23 13.38 -4.71
C GLN A 120 -4.86 13.24 -4.04
N HIS A 121 -4.09 12.21 -4.39
CA HIS A 121 -2.89 11.79 -3.65
C HIS A 121 -1.62 11.66 -4.51
N GLY A 122 -1.72 12.00 -5.79
CA GLY A 122 -0.57 12.05 -6.70
C GLY A 122 -0.35 10.79 -7.52
N THR A 123 0.67 10.86 -8.38
CA THR A 123 0.95 9.90 -9.47
C THR A 123 1.22 8.47 -9.03
N GLY A 124 1.53 8.24 -7.76
CA GLY A 124 1.70 6.90 -7.20
C GLY A 124 0.46 6.01 -7.29
N PHE A 125 -0.72 6.61 -7.59
CA PHE A 125 -1.98 5.90 -7.81
C PHE A 125 -2.38 5.80 -9.27
N ASN A 126 -1.57 6.33 -10.20
CA ASN A 126 -1.87 6.12 -11.61
C ASN A 126 -2.02 4.62 -11.89
N PRO A 127 -3.10 4.18 -12.56
CA PRO A 127 -3.28 2.78 -12.87
C PRO A 127 -2.07 2.23 -13.61
N ASP A 128 -1.55 1.10 -13.16
CA ASP A 128 -0.46 0.42 -13.87
C ASP A 128 -0.94 -0.04 -15.25
N PRO A 129 -0.09 0.10 -16.31
CA PRO A 129 -0.46 -0.36 -17.66
C PRO A 129 -0.84 -1.85 -17.75
N GLY A 130 -0.40 -2.67 -16.81
CA GLY A 130 -0.77 -4.09 -16.73
C GLY A 130 -2.27 -4.33 -16.59
N TRP A 131 -3.02 -3.39 -16.05
CA TRP A 131 -4.48 -3.50 -15.92
C TRP A 131 -5.22 -3.55 -17.26
N THR A 132 -4.62 -2.99 -18.30
CA THR A 132 -5.19 -2.99 -19.67
C THR A 132 -4.70 -4.16 -20.53
N GLN A 133 -3.94 -5.10 -19.95
CA GLN A 133 -3.41 -6.28 -20.66
C GLN A 133 -4.31 -7.49 -20.36
N PRO A 134 -5.20 -7.88 -21.29
CA PRO A 134 -6.06 -9.04 -21.11
C PRO A 134 -5.23 -10.31 -20.88
N GLY A 135 -5.66 -11.14 -19.94
CA GLY A 135 -4.98 -12.40 -19.62
C GLY A 135 -3.78 -12.31 -18.71
N LEU A 136 -3.23 -11.11 -18.45
CA LEU A 136 -2.10 -10.98 -17.53
C LEU A 136 -2.49 -11.32 -16.08
N TRP A 137 -3.66 -10.88 -15.64
CA TRP A 137 -4.11 -10.98 -14.25
C TRP A 137 -5.47 -11.63 -14.04
N GLN A 138 -6.25 -11.80 -15.11
CA GLN A 138 -7.61 -12.34 -15.01
C GLN A 138 -7.63 -13.86 -14.77
N GLY A 139 -6.48 -14.53 -14.84
CA GLY A 139 -6.37 -15.98 -14.68
C GLY A 139 -6.86 -16.71 -15.95
N VAL A 140 -6.23 -17.84 -16.26
CA VAL A 140 -6.84 -18.81 -17.17
C VAL A 140 -7.99 -19.44 -16.40
N ALA A 141 -9.23 -19.29 -16.91
CA ALA A 141 -10.39 -19.98 -16.37
C ALA A 141 -10.18 -21.49 -16.44
#